data_5a5184146e82977a6d054c22b4be68e9
#
_entry.id   5a5184146e82977a6d054c22b4be68e9
#
_cell.length_a   1.000
_cell.length_b   1.000
_cell.length_c   1.000
_cell.angle_alpha   90.00
_cell.angle_beta   90.00
_cell.angle_gamma   90.00
#
_symmetry.space_group_name_H-M   'P 1'
#
loop_
_entity.id
_entity.type
_entity.pdbx_description
1 polymer ?
#
loop_
_entity_poly.entity_id
_entity_poly.type
_entity_poly.pdbx_seq_one_letter_code
_entity_poly.pdbx_strand_id
1 'polypeptide(L)'
;FQYGKPDTSIGDDHSTSILAFPGAEGGGRFTTGGRGGEIYRVTTLADYNKNETPIEGSLRYGIEKSNQPRTIIFDVSGIIELKRGLYLNEYPNLSIIGQTAPGDGITLKNYNFTFNLSKDPAIGAGGSLNAIVRFLRCRPGDQFADYGEDAIGGRYFKDAIIDHITAGWSVDETLTFYGVQNFTAQWCIASESMNLSNHAKGAHGYGAMFSGDNASFHHILLAHHGSRCPRISDLSAPGTQESYDFTGYFDVRNNVYYNWSGRGQGSYGGKYAAFNLTNCYYKPGPATGTNNRSYRILSSDPTARAYINGNYVLGNTGVTADNWTEGVWGQFDSSLGTVPEAEKQAMKMA
;
A
#
# COMPACT_ATOMS: atom_id res chain seq x y z
N PHE A 1 4.70 -10.63 -23.12
CA PHE A 1 5.10 -9.64 -22.09
C PHE A 1 6.58 -9.80 -21.82
N GLN A 2 7.40 -8.80 -22.14
CA GLN A 2 8.78 -8.72 -21.69
C GLN A 2 8.77 -8.12 -20.28
N TYR A 3 8.99 -8.98 -19.28
CA TYR A 3 9.19 -8.54 -17.90
C TYR A 3 10.57 -7.89 -17.81
N GLY A 4 10.64 -6.72 -17.18
CA GLY A 4 11.90 -6.04 -16.92
C GLY A 4 12.08 -4.68 -17.57
N LYS A 5 11.17 -4.27 -18.43
CA LYS A 5 11.06 -2.86 -18.82
C LYS A 5 9.73 -2.31 -18.33
N PRO A 6 9.67 -1.04 -17.92
CA PRO A 6 8.38 -0.37 -17.80
C PRO A 6 7.66 -0.64 -19.14
N ASP A 7 6.49 -1.25 -19.07
CA ASP A 7 5.72 -1.50 -20.29
C ASP A 7 5.30 -0.15 -20.87
N THR A 8 6.12 0.36 -21.79
CA THR A 8 5.75 1.50 -22.63
C THR A 8 4.88 1.04 -23.79
N SER A 9 4.65 -0.26 -23.92
CA SER A 9 3.83 -0.91 -24.93
C SER A 9 2.46 -1.38 -24.40
N ILE A 10 1.96 -0.80 -23.28
CA ILE A 10 0.53 -0.83 -23.09
C ILE A 10 -0.02 -0.06 -24.26
N GLY A 11 -0.29 -0.83 -25.30
CA GLY A 11 -0.64 -0.32 -26.61
C GLY A 11 -1.75 0.71 -26.49
N ASP A 12 -1.75 1.63 -27.39
CA ASP A 12 -2.72 2.72 -27.59
C ASP A 12 -4.20 2.30 -27.65
N ASP A 13 -4.52 1.06 -27.29
CA ASP A 13 -5.91 0.57 -27.23
C ASP A 13 -6.73 1.21 -26.11
N HIS A 14 -6.07 2.01 -25.25
CA HIS A 14 -6.71 2.87 -24.23
C HIS A 14 -6.77 4.35 -24.64
N SER A 15 -6.54 4.68 -25.88
CA SER A 15 -6.55 6.06 -26.38
C SER A 15 -7.87 6.83 -26.12
N THR A 16 -8.94 6.11 -25.76
CA THR A 16 -10.24 6.68 -25.39
C THR A 16 -10.52 6.63 -23.87
N SER A 17 -9.68 5.97 -23.08
CA SER A 17 -9.91 5.83 -21.63
C SER A 17 -9.48 7.08 -20.88
N ILE A 18 -10.40 7.64 -20.11
CA ILE A 18 -10.14 8.85 -19.31
C ILE A 18 -9.42 8.45 -18.02
N LEU A 19 -8.26 9.08 -17.74
CA LEU A 19 -7.55 8.89 -16.49
C LEU A 19 -8.41 9.22 -15.26
N ALA A 20 -8.15 8.56 -14.15
CA ALA A 20 -8.79 8.83 -12.87
C ALA A 20 -8.70 10.32 -12.49
N PHE A 21 -7.52 10.91 -12.72
CA PHE A 21 -7.23 12.33 -12.62
C PHE A 21 -5.92 12.62 -13.38
N PRO A 22 -5.61 13.88 -13.70
CA PRO A 22 -4.32 14.23 -14.29
C PRO A 22 -3.15 13.80 -13.41
N GLY A 23 -2.22 13.00 -13.95
CA GLY A 23 -1.09 12.43 -13.20
C GLY A 23 -1.39 11.08 -12.54
N ALA A 24 -2.54 10.46 -12.78
CA ALA A 24 -2.78 9.07 -12.40
C ALA A 24 -1.92 8.12 -13.23
N GLU A 25 -1.14 7.27 -12.57
CA GLU A 25 -0.27 6.28 -13.19
C GLU A 25 -0.59 4.85 -12.71
N GLY A 26 0.10 3.86 -13.29
CA GLY A 26 0.03 2.48 -12.86
C GLY A 26 -1.28 1.75 -13.15
N GLY A 27 -1.50 0.63 -12.50
CA GLY A 27 -2.65 -0.26 -12.76
C GLY A 27 -4.01 0.38 -12.49
N GLY A 28 -4.09 1.26 -11.48
CA GLY A 28 -5.32 1.96 -11.10
C GLY A 28 -5.64 3.23 -11.88
N ARG A 29 -4.82 3.60 -12.87
CA ARG A 29 -4.91 4.90 -13.56
C ARG A 29 -6.24 5.18 -14.27
N PHE A 30 -7.01 4.16 -14.60
CA PHE A 30 -8.30 4.29 -15.29
C PHE A 30 -9.50 4.10 -14.37
N THR A 31 -9.29 4.01 -13.07
CA THR A 31 -10.38 3.96 -12.08
C THR A 31 -11.31 5.16 -12.28
N THR A 32 -12.61 4.91 -12.37
CA THR A 32 -13.60 5.97 -12.62
C THR A 32 -14.14 6.60 -11.35
N GLY A 33 -14.11 5.85 -10.24
CA GLY A 33 -14.62 6.31 -8.95
C GLY A 33 -16.09 6.74 -9.02
N GLY A 34 -16.39 7.89 -8.44
CA GLY A 34 -17.71 8.50 -8.43
C GLY A 34 -18.06 9.33 -9.66
N ARG A 35 -17.29 9.22 -10.74
CA ARG A 35 -17.51 10.03 -11.96
C ARG A 35 -18.92 9.86 -12.52
N GLY A 36 -19.56 10.99 -12.83
CA GLY A 36 -20.93 11.01 -13.38
C GLY A 36 -22.03 10.82 -12.35
N GLY A 37 -21.69 10.58 -11.09
CA GLY A 37 -22.64 10.44 -10.00
C GLY A 37 -22.91 11.73 -9.22
N GLU A 38 -23.49 11.59 -8.03
CA GLU A 38 -23.79 12.73 -7.18
C GLU A 38 -22.51 13.34 -6.56
N ILE A 39 -22.60 14.61 -6.18
CA ILE A 39 -21.58 15.29 -5.38
C ILE A 39 -22.11 15.37 -3.96
N TYR A 40 -21.45 14.66 -3.04
CA TYR A 40 -21.75 14.72 -1.63
C TYR A 40 -20.77 15.67 -0.92
N ARG A 41 -21.30 16.60 -0.12
CA ARG A 41 -20.50 17.60 0.60
C ARG A 41 -20.38 17.25 2.07
N VAL A 42 -19.15 17.10 2.54
CA VAL A 42 -18.87 16.93 3.96
C VAL A 42 -18.86 18.32 4.62
N THR A 43 -19.84 18.56 5.47
CA THR A 43 -20.06 19.85 6.13
C THR A 43 -19.83 19.81 7.64
N THR A 44 -19.52 18.64 8.20
CA THR A 44 -19.19 18.45 9.60
C THR A 44 -18.08 17.44 9.80
N LEU A 45 -17.27 17.62 10.84
CA LEU A 45 -16.23 16.69 11.29
C LEU A 45 -16.77 15.61 12.23
N ALA A 46 -18.05 15.63 12.56
CA ALA A 46 -18.68 14.64 13.43
C ALA A 46 -18.68 13.25 12.76
N ASP A 47 -18.60 12.22 13.59
CA ASP A 47 -18.76 10.82 13.19
C ASP A 47 -19.78 10.12 14.08
N TYR A 48 -20.29 8.96 13.66
CA TYR A 48 -21.30 8.21 14.41
C TYR A 48 -20.98 6.72 14.46
N ASN A 49 -21.42 6.06 15.54
CA ASN A 49 -21.28 4.62 15.71
C ASN A 49 -22.45 3.87 15.06
N LYS A 50 -22.33 2.55 14.94
CA LYS A 50 -23.32 1.68 14.27
C LYS A 50 -24.74 1.83 14.83
N ASN A 51 -24.87 2.06 16.13
CA ASN A 51 -26.15 2.16 16.84
C ASN A 51 -26.60 3.61 17.10
N GLU A 52 -25.89 4.59 16.56
CA GLU A 52 -26.27 6.00 16.65
C GLU A 52 -27.02 6.44 15.38
N THR A 53 -27.79 7.50 15.50
CA THR A 53 -28.43 8.11 14.32
C THR A 53 -27.36 8.59 13.36
N PRO A 54 -27.42 8.18 12.08
CA PRO A 54 -26.48 8.65 11.05
C PRO A 54 -26.49 10.19 10.96
N ILE A 55 -25.30 10.76 10.91
CA ILE A 55 -25.12 12.23 10.87
C ILE A 55 -24.95 12.65 9.41
N GLU A 56 -25.97 13.26 8.84
CA GLU A 56 -25.90 13.86 7.51
C GLU A 56 -24.84 14.96 7.48
N GLY A 57 -24.13 15.08 6.36
CA GLY A 57 -23.00 16.00 6.24
C GLY A 57 -21.68 15.44 6.78
N SER A 58 -21.65 14.27 7.43
CA SER A 58 -20.41 13.61 7.85
C SER A 58 -19.77 12.82 6.71
N LEU A 59 -18.46 12.56 6.80
CA LEU A 59 -17.74 11.70 5.85
C LEU A 59 -18.36 10.31 5.79
N ARG A 60 -18.62 9.69 6.95
CA ARG A 60 -19.22 8.36 7.03
C ARG A 60 -20.56 8.28 6.36
N TYR A 61 -21.41 9.28 6.53
CA TYR A 61 -22.71 9.32 5.86
C TYR A 61 -22.54 9.35 4.33
N GLY A 62 -21.62 10.16 3.82
CA GLY A 62 -21.30 10.20 2.40
C GLY A 62 -20.79 8.86 1.84
N ILE A 63 -20.08 8.06 2.65
CA ILE A 63 -19.67 6.73 2.26
C ILE A 63 -20.84 5.74 2.33
N GLU A 64 -21.56 5.68 3.44
CA GLU A 64 -22.48 4.59 3.76
C GLU A 64 -23.92 4.82 3.31
N LYS A 65 -24.34 6.06 3.14
CA LYS A 65 -25.76 6.41 2.93
C LYS A 65 -26.06 7.14 1.63
N SER A 66 -25.08 7.74 0.98
CA SER A 66 -25.32 8.40 -0.29
C SER A 66 -25.54 7.39 -1.42
N ASN A 67 -26.24 7.80 -2.46
CA ASN A 67 -26.48 6.98 -3.63
C ASN A 67 -25.19 6.81 -4.45
N GLN A 68 -25.13 5.78 -5.24
CA GLN A 68 -23.99 5.47 -6.09
C GLN A 68 -24.25 5.77 -7.55
N PRO A 69 -23.21 6.12 -8.33
CA PRO A 69 -21.87 6.52 -7.93
C PRO A 69 -21.82 7.90 -7.27
N ARG A 70 -20.74 8.24 -6.54
CA ARG A 70 -20.64 9.53 -5.87
C ARG A 70 -19.23 10.05 -5.70
N THR A 71 -19.10 11.38 -5.69
CA THR A 71 -17.86 12.10 -5.37
C THR A 71 -18.04 12.88 -4.07
N ILE A 72 -17.24 12.54 -3.06
CA ILE A 72 -17.24 13.19 -1.76
C ILE A 72 -16.21 14.31 -1.76
N ILE A 73 -16.67 15.53 -1.48
CA ILE A 73 -15.87 16.73 -1.33
C ILE A 73 -16.06 17.33 0.06
N PHE A 74 -15.18 18.22 0.49
CA PHE A 74 -15.15 18.74 1.85
C PHE A 74 -15.32 20.27 1.86
N ASP A 75 -16.28 20.76 2.66
CA ASP A 75 -16.46 22.16 2.97
C ASP A 75 -15.82 22.55 4.31
N VAL A 76 -15.31 21.56 5.04
CA VAL A 76 -14.68 21.68 6.35
C VAL A 76 -13.27 21.10 6.31
N SER A 77 -12.43 21.54 7.24
CA SER A 77 -11.11 20.96 7.49
C SER A 77 -10.92 20.68 8.96
N GLY A 78 -10.06 19.71 9.27
CA GLY A 78 -9.73 19.35 10.64
C GLY A 78 -9.63 17.86 10.87
N ILE A 79 -9.84 17.45 12.11
CA ILE A 79 -9.72 16.07 12.56
C ILE A 79 -11.12 15.46 12.66
N ILE A 80 -11.36 14.38 11.94
CA ILE A 80 -12.51 13.51 12.11
C ILE A 80 -12.10 12.42 13.10
N GLU A 81 -12.61 12.49 14.31
CA GLU A 81 -12.43 11.46 15.32
C GLU A 81 -13.40 10.32 15.03
N LEU A 82 -12.91 9.31 14.32
CA LEU A 82 -13.71 8.15 13.97
C LEU A 82 -14.20 7.44 15.24
N LYS A 83 -15.43 6.98 15.25
CA LYS A 83 -16.04 6.19 16.34
C LYS A 83 -15.96 4.69 16.11
N ARG A 84 -15.60 4.28 14.90
CA ARG A 84 -15.31 2.91 14.48
C ARG A 84 -14.51 2.92 13.18
N GLY A 85 -13.94 1.78 12.81
CA GLY A 85 -13.28 1.63 11.51
C GLY A 85 -14.13 2.16 10.35
N LEU A 86 -13.49 2.73 9.37
CA LEU A 86 -14.13 3.24 8.16
C LEU A 86 -13.86 2.26 7.02
N TYR A 87 -14.92 1.66 6.46
CA TYR A 87 -14.83 0.57 5.50
C TYR A 87 -15.47 0.95 4.16
N LEU A 88 -14.81 0.57 3.03
CA LEU A 88 -15.32 0.84 1.69
C LEU A 88 -15.93 -0.38 0.98
N ASN A 89 -15.73 -1.59 1.49
CA ASN A 89 -16.04 -2.84 0.80
C ASN A 89 -17.50 -3.01 0.36
N GLU A 90 -18.45 -2.32 1.00
CA GLU A 90 -19.88 -2.36 0.67
C GLU A 90 -20.33 -1.16 -0.19
N TYR A 91 -19.42 -0.23 -0.49
CA TYR A 91 -19.75 1.09 -1.04
C TYR A 91 -18.88 1.42 -2.27
N PRO A 92 -19.03 0.68 -3.39
CA PRO A 92 -18.23 0.91 -4.59
C PRO A 92 -18.58 2.22 -5.31
N ASN A 93 -17.86 2.51 -6.41
CA ASN A 93 -18.06 3.68 -7.27
C ASN A 93 -17.94 5.01 -6.51
N LEU A 94 -16.82 5.20 -5.84
CA LEU A 94 -16.62 6.29 -4.89
C LEU A 94 -15.35 7.08 -5.21
N SER A 95 -15.43 8.40 -5.15
CA SER A 95 -14.26 9.29 -5.10
C SER A 95 -14.26 10.09 -3.81
N ILE A 96 -13.19 10.04 -3.02
CA ILE A 96 -12.97 10.92 -1.85
C ILE A 96 -11.87 11.91 -2.22
N ILE A 97 -12.24 13.17 -2.34
CA ILE A 97 -11.39 14.22 -2.90
C ILE A 97 -10.96 15.20 -1.78
N GLY A 98 -10.00 14.75 -0.97
CA GLY A 98 -9.54 15.46 0.23
C GLY A 98 -8.93 16.84 -0.03
N GLN A 99 -8.36 17.07 -1.22
CA GLN A 99 -7.82 18.38 -1.59
C GLN A 99 -8.86 19.49 -1.75
N THR A 100 -10.15 19.16 -1.69
CA THR A 100 -11.21 20.17 -1.68
C THR A 100 -11.42 20.80 -0.29
N ALA A 101 -10.91 20.14 0.75
CA ALA A 101 -10.99 20.65 2.10
C ALA A 101 -10.23 22.00 2.22
N PRO A 102 -10.82 23.00 2.86
CA PRO A 102 -10.11 24.26 3.12
C PRO A 102 -8.96 24.06 4.11
N GLY A 103 -8.06 25.06 4.21
CA GLY A 103 -6.99 25.11 5.20
C GLY A 103 -6.10 23.86 5.18
N ASP A 104 -5.92 23.23 6.34
CA ASP A 104 -4.97 22.12 6.51
C ASP A 104 -5.50 20.74 6.06
N GLY A 105 -6.69 20.68 5.47
CA GLY A 105 -7.26 19.42 4.97
C GLY A 105 -7.83 18.50 6.06
N ILE A 106 -7.97 17.22 5.77
CA ILE A 106 -8.66 16.23 6.63
C ILE A 106 -7.69 15.21 7.22
N THR A 107 -7.83 14.98 8.52
CA THR A 107 -7.16 13.90 9.25
C THR A 107 -8.21 12.95 9.84
N LEU A 108 -8.07 11.66 9.56
CA LEU A 108 -8.83 10.59 10.20
C LEU A 108 -8.04 10.07 11.41
N LYS A 109 -8.67 10.00 12.57
CA LYS A 109 -8.05 9.63 13.85
C LYS A 109 -8.85 8.51 14.53
N ASN A 110 -8.23 7.78 15.42
CA ASN A 110 -8.75 6.75 16.32
C ASN A 110 -8.91 5.35 15.72
N TYR A 111 -9.34 5.22 14.49
CA TYR A 111 -9.57 3.93 13.84
C TYR A 111 -9.00 3.90 12.42
N ASN A 112 -8.90 2.69 11.88
CA ASN A 112 -8.41 2.42 10.54
C ASN A 112 -9.35 2.93 9.43
N PHE A 113 -8.76 3.13 8.26
CA PHE A 113 -9.48 3.35 7.01
C PHE A 113 -9.20 2.18 6.06
N THR A 114 -10.20 1.35 5.81
CA THR A 114 -10.02 0.06 5.13
C THR A 114 -10.85 -0.06 3.86
N PHE A 115 -10.19 -0.46 2.78
CA PHE A 115 -10.83 -0.69 1.49
C PHE A 115 -11.59 -2.01 1.47
N ASN A 116 -10.98 -3.08 1.88
CA ASN A 116 -11.60 -4.39 2.04
C ASN A 116 -10.74 -5.29 2.92
N LEU A 117 -11.39 -6.09 3.77
CA LEU A 117 -10.75 -7.13 4.58
C LEU A 117 -11.21 -8.54 4.24
N SER A 118 -12.27 -8.69 3.44
CA SER A 118 -12.83 -10.00 3.13
C SER A 118 -11.89 -10.82 2.27
N LYS A 119 -11.77 -12.10 2.62
CA LYS A 119 -11.17 -13.11 1.74
C LYS A 119 -12.22 -13.79 0.85
N ASP A 120 -13.48 -13.43 1.00
CA ASP A 120 -14.57 -14.03 0.21
C ASP A 120 -14.44 -13.59 -1.24
N PRO A 121 -14.28 -14.53 -2.18
CA PRO A 121 -14.23 -14.24 -3.61
C PRO A 121 -15.45 -13.49 -4.12
N ALA A 122 -16.62 -13.70 -3.53
CA ALA A 122 -17.85 -13.02 -3.94
C ALA A 122 -17.88 -11.53 -3.54
N ILE A 123 -17.17 -11.18 -2.46
CA ILE A 123 -17.15 -9.80 -1.91
C ILE A 123 -15.79 -9.13 -2.16
N GLY A 124 -14.70 -9.90 -2.09
CA GLY A 124 -13.34 -9.35 -2.09
C GLY A 124 -12.52 -9.69 -3.33
N ALA A 125 -12.38 -10.96 -3.63
CA ALA A 125 -11.45 -11.42 -4.68
C ALA A 125 -11.98 -11.24 -6.11
N GLY A 126 -12.80 -10.33 -6.34
CA GLY A 126 -13.33 -10.08 -7.68
C GLY A 126 -14.23 -8.85 -7.73
N GLY A 127 -14.57 -8.31 -6.60
CA GLY A 127 -15.40 -7.10 -6.52
C GLY A 127 -14.61 -5.86 -6.91
N SER A 128 -15.06 -5.14 -7.95
CA SER A 128 -14.56 -3.81 -8.24
C SER A 128 -15.05 -2.85 -7.17
N LEU A 129 -14.13 -2.26 -6.42
CA LEU A 129 -14.44 -1.11 -5.55
C LEU A 129 -14.63 0.15 -6.37
N ASN A 130 -13.91 0.24 -7.47
CA ASN A 130 -13.90 1.43 -8.31
C ASN A 130 -13.76 2.71 -7.45
N ALA A 131 -12.67 2.80 -6.69
CA ALA A 131 -12.47 3.82 -5.67
C ALA A 131 -11.27 4.71 -5.95
N ILE A 132 -11.47 6.02 -5.84
CA ILE A 132 -10.41 7.05 -5.88
C ILE A 132 -10.35 7.71 -4.52
N VAL A 133 -9.18 7.68 -3.86
CA VAL A 133 -9.00 8.36 -2.55
C VAL A 133 -7.75 9.21 -2.59
N ARG A 134 -7.92 10.51 -2.31
CA ARG A 134 -6.83 11.47 -2.44
C ARG A 134 -6.76 12.46 -1.28
N PHE A 135 -5.52 12.84 -0.92
CA PHE A 135 -5.20 13.91 0.03
C PHE A 135 -5.86 13.77 1.41
N LEU A 136 -5.71 12.60 2.02
CA LEU A 136 -6.13 12.37 3.40
C LEU A 136 -4.92 12.03 4.29
N ARG A 137 -5.06 12.30 5.57
CA ARG A 137 -4.14 11.82 6.60
C ARG A 137 -4.82 10.77 7.46
N CYS A 138 -4.20 9.62 7.65
CA CYS A 138 -4.69 8.51 8.47
C CYS A 138 -3.78 8.36 9.70
N ARG A 139 -4.31 8.58 10.88
CA ARG A 139 -3.58 8.58 12.17
C ARG A 139 -4.40 7.88 13.24
N PRO A 140 -4.55 6.54 13.18
CA PRO A 140 -5.38 5.82 14.15
C PRO A 140 -4.90 6.02 15.58
N GLY A 141 -3.60 5.95 15.84
CA GLY A 141 -3.09 5.88 17.21
C GLY A 141 -3.44 4.55 17.88
N ASP A 142 -3.15 4.42 19.17
CA ASP A 142 -3.40 3.19 19.92
C ASP A 142 -4.45 3.32 21.04
N GLN A 143 -5.12 4.47 21.11
CA GLN A 143 -6.09 4.74 22.17
C GLN A 143 -7.36 3.87 22.05
N PHE A 144 -7.80 3.61 20.82
CA PHE A 144 -9.03 2.87 20.52
C PHE A 144 -8.80 1.71 19.55
N ALA A 145 -7.57 1.57 19.05
CA ALA A 145 -7.25 0.53 18.08
C ALA A 145 -7.49 -0.85 18.70
N ASP A 146 -8.31 -1.64 18.04
CA ASP A 146 -8.46 -3.05 18.33
C ASP A 146 -7.33 -3.81 17.62
N TYR A 147 -6.40 -4.36 18.39
CA TYR A 147 -5.46 -5.42 18.07
C TYR A 147 -5.01 -5.60 16.61
N GLY A 148 -4.07 -4.78 16.14
CA GLY A 148 -3.41 -5.01 14.86
C GLY A 148 -4.10 -4.32 13.68
N GLU A 149 -4.58 -3.11 13.88
CA GLU A 149 -5.14 -2.28 12.81
C GLU A 149 -4.06 -1.49 12.07
N ASP A 150 -4.13 -1.56 10.75
CA ASP A 150 -3.36 -0.73 9.84
C ASP A 150 -3.87 0.71 9.86
N ALA A 151 -3.04 1.69 9.50
CA ALA A 151 -3.56 3.06 9.39
C ALA A 151 -4.49 3.21 8.19
N ILE A 152 -4.07 2.69 7.04
CA ILE A 152 -4.87 2.58 5.82
C ILE A 152 -4.48 1.32 5.08
N GLY A 153 -5.47 0.56 4.62
CA GLY A 153 -5.16 -0.68 3.92
C GLY A 153 -6.36 -1.35 3.26
N GLY A 154 -6.10 -2.53 2.77
CA GLY A 154 -7.10 -3.43 2.20
C GLY A 154 -6.48 -4.56 1.40
N ARG A 155 -7.27 -5.57 1.13
CA ARG A 155 -6.83 -6.77 0.42
C ARG A 155 -7.94 -7.35 -0.45
N TYR A 156 -7.56 -8.08 -1.50
CA TYR A 156 -8.46 -8.85 -2.36
C TYR A 156 -9.60 -8.04 -2.97
N PHE A 157 -9.27 -6.90 -3.58
CA PHE A 157 -10.20 -6.05 -4.33
C PHE A 157 -9.56 -5.55 -5.62
N LYS A 158 -10.34 -4.92 -6.48
CA LYS A 158 -9.86 -4.32 -7.74
C LYS A 158 -10.35 -2.90 -7.97
N ASP A 159 -9.65 -2.28 -8.95
CA ASP A 159 -10.01 -0.99 -9.52
C ASP A 159 -10.00 0.13 -8.48
N ALA A 160 -8.83 0.46 -7.96
CA ALA A 160 -8.70 1.59 -7.07
C ALA A 160 -7.36 2.33 -7.24
N ILE A 161 -7.36 3.59 -6.85
CA ILE A 161 -6.16 4.41 -6.78
C ILE A 161 -6.19 5.26 -5.52
N ILE A 162 -5.08 5.23 -4.78
CA ILE A 162 -4.79 6.17 -3.70
C ILE A 162 -3.66 7.11 -4.10
N ASP A 163 -3.80 8.36 -3.75
CA ASP A 163 -2.87 9.39 -4.17
C ASP A 163 -2.72 10.49 -3.10
N HIS A 164 -1.48 10.88 -2.78
CA HIS A 164 -1.18 11.88 -1.76
C HIS A 164 -1.78 11.56 -0.38
N ILE A 165 -1.72 10.30 0.02
CA ILE A 165 -2.11 9.87 1.37
C ILE A 165 -0.91 9.97 2.30
N THR A 166 -1.14 10.49 3.52
CA THR A 166 -0.16 10.41 4.59
C THR A 166 -0.68 9.51 5.69
N ALA A 167 -0.02 8.39 5.93
CA ALA A 167 -0.38 7.41 6.95
C ALA A 167 0.69 7.35 8.05
N GLY A 168 0.28 7.08 9.28
CA GLY A 168 1.20 6.93 10.40
C GLY A 168 0.48 6.61 11.69
N TRP A 169 1.25 6.33 12.74
CA TRP A 169 0.75 5.99 14.08
C TRP A 169 -0.17 4.78 14.08
N SER A 170 0.10 3.83 13.19
CA SER A 170 -0.55 2.52 13.18
C SER A 170 -0.01 1.64 14.29
N VAL A 171 -0.81 0.70 14.74
CA VAL A 171 -0.39 -0.30 15.73
C VAL A 171 0.13 -1.58 15.07
N ASP A 172 -0.13 -1.79 13.80
CA ASP A 172 0.46 -2.82 12.93
C ASP A 172 1.06 -2.14 11.70
N GLU A 173 0.66 -2.45 10.48
CA GLU A 173 1.18 -1.79 9.30
C GLU A 173 0.61 -0.39 9.10
N THR A 174 1.40 0.42 8.42
CA THR A 174 0.99 1.80 8.13
C THR A 174 0.27 1.94 6.80
N LEU A 175 0.72 1.21 5.77
CA LEU A 175 0.17 1.29 4.41
C LEU A 175 0.12 -0.13 3.80
N THR A 176 -1.04 -0.76 3.81
CA THR A 176 -1.17 -2.18 3.45
C THR A 176 -2.13 -2.41 2.31
N PHE A 177 -1.62 -2.79 1.16
CA PHE A 177 -2.44 -3.21 0.02
C PHE A 177 -1.84 -4.45 -0.62
N TYR A 178 -2.50 -5.59 -0.47
CA TYR A 178 -2.03 -6.84 -1.03
C TYR A 178 -3.16 -7.69 -1.63
N GLY A 179 -2.80 -8.52 -2.61
CA GLY A 179 -3.79 -9.28 -3.37
C GLY A 179 -4.78 -8.38 -4.12
N VAL A 180 -4.35 -7.18 -4.52
CA VAL A 180 -5.18 -6.19 -5.22
C VAL A 180 -4.99 -6.29 -6.73
N GLN A 181 -5.99 -5.88 -7.52
CA GLN A 181 -5.92 -5.84 -8.98
C GLN A 181 -6.23 -4.45 -9.52
N ASN A 182 -5.58 -4.08 -10.64
CA ASN A 182 -5.77 -2.75 -11.24
C ASN A 182 -5.68 -1.65 -10.19
N PHE A 183 -4.60 -1.65 -9.43
CA PHE A 183 -4.43 -0.79 -8.27
C PHE A 183 -3.22 0.12 -8.40
N THR A 184 -3.32 1.30 -7.83
CA THR A 184 -2.17 2.19 -7.66
C THR A 184 -2.16 2.84 -6.28
N ALA A 185 -0.99 2.81 -5.62
CA ALA A 185 -0.65 3.70 -4.53
C ALA A 185 0.50 4.60 -4.99
N GLN A 186 0.26 5.91 -5.05
CA GLN A 186 1.24 6.87 -5.54
C GLN A 186 1.34 8.12 -4.67
N TRP A 187 2.56 8.71 -4.60
CA TRP A 187 2.84 9.96 -3.90
C TRP A 187 2.40 9.97 -2.44
N CYS A 188 2.59 8.83 -1.76
CA CYS A 188 2.17 8.63 -0.38
C CYS A 188 3.35 8.74 0.59
N ILE A 189 3.04 9.07 1.84
CA ILE A 189 3.96 9.01 2.96
C ILE A 189 3.39 8.02 3.97
N ALA A 190 4.16 7.00 4.33
CA ALA A 190 3.88 6.11 5.46
C ALA A 190 5.05 6.18 6.43
N SER A 191 4.80 6.65 7.64
CA SER A 191 5.87 6.88 8.61
C SER A 191 5.43 6.70 10.05
N GLU A 192 6.40 6.41 10.92
CA GLU A 192 6.22 6.46 12.37
C GLU A 192 5.13 5.50 12.87
N SER A 193 5.16 4.24 12.41
CA SER A 193 4.36 3.18 13.04
C SER A 193 4.71 3.05 14.52
N MET A 194 3.72 2.78 15.36
CA MET A 194 3.89 2.73 16.82
C MET A 194 4.44 1.38 17.25
N ASN A 195 5.77 1.26 17.33
CA ASN A 195 6.41 -0.01 17.68
C ASN A 195 6.10 -0.50 19.10
N LEU A 196 5.89 0.41 20.04
CA LEU A 196 5.47 0.12 21.40
C LEU A 196 4.05 0.64 21.61
N SER A 197 3.08 -0.11 21.10
CA SER A 197 1.66 0.19 21.18
C SER A 197 0.93 -0.84 22.03
N ASN A 198 -0.39 -0.78 22.08
CA ASN A 198 -1.24 -1.77 22.70
C ASN A 198 -1.42 -3.07 21.88
N HIS A 199 -0.65 -3.28 20.79
CA HIS A 199 -0.74 -4.47 19.97
C HIS A 199 -0.50 -5.75 20.79
N ALA A 200 -1.39 -6.74 20.67
CA ALA A 200 -1.37 -7.96 21.49
C ALA A 200 -0.09 -8.80 21.35
N LYS A 201 0.65 -8.69 20.24
CA LYS A 201 1.92 -9.37 19.99
C LYS A 201 3.14 -8.59 20.51
N GLY A 202 2.96 -7.47 21.20
CA GLY A 202 4.04 -6.60 21.66
C GLY A 202 4.58 -5.72 20.55
N ALA A 203 5.89 -5.45 20.54
CA ALA A 203 6.52 -4.55 19.58
C ALA A 203 6.20 -4.91 18.12
N HIS A 204 5.35 -4.10 17.45
CA HIS A 204 4.71 -4.44 16.17
C HIS A 204 4.50 -3.24 15.25
N GLY A 205 5.43 -2.29 15.22
CA GLY A 205 5.35 -1.10 14.34
C GLY A 205 5.92 -1.38 12.96
N TYR A 206 5.05 -1.52 11.95
CA TYR A 206 5.44 -1.93 10.60
C TYR A 206 5.09 -0.91 9.52
N GLY A 207 5.84 -0.95 8.41
CA GLY A 207 5.67 -0.03 7.29
C GLY A 207 4.53 -0.41 6.37
N ALA A 208 4.79 -1.31 5.44
CA ALA A 208 3.84 -1.59 4.37
C ALA A 208 3.85 -3.06 3.94
N MET A 209 2.71 -3.53 3.41
CA MET A 209 2.62 -4.77 2.65
C MET A 209 2.09 -4.49 1.25
N PHE A 210 2.80 -4.99 0.23
CA PHE A 210 2.46 -4.79 -1.18
C PHE A 210 2.42 -6.11 -1.92
N SER A 211 1.34 -6.37 -2.65
CA SER A 211 1.26 -7.35 -3.72
C SER A 211 -0.01 -7.18 -4.54
N GLY A 212 -0.05 -7.75 -5.72
CA GLY A 212 -1.23 -7.68 -6.56
C GLY A 212 -0.99 -8.18 -7.97
N ASP A 213 -1.93 -7.88 -8.85
CA ASP A 213 -1.87 -8.13 -10.28
C ASP A 213 -2.25 -6.83 -11.01
N ASN A 214 -1.43 -6.39 -11.97
CA ASN A 214 -1.54 -5.06 -12.55
C ASN A 214 -1.65 -3.98 -11.45
N ALA A 215 -0.75 -4.04 -10.48
CA ALA A 215 -0.69 -3.11 -9.36
C ALA A 215 0.62 -2.33 -9.36
N SER A 216 0.58 -1.09 -8.89
CA SER A 216 1.74 -0.21 -8.87
C SER A 216 1.85 0.52 -7.53
N PHE A 217 3.04 0.48 -6.94
CA PHE A 217 3.37 1.12 -5.66
C PHE A 217 4.59 2.02 -5.88
N HIS A 218 4.36 3.33 -6.07
CA HIS A 218 5.45 4.20 -6.49
C HIS A 218 5.39 5.61 -5.89
N HIS A 219 6.57 6.25 -5.83
CA HIS A 219 6.73 7.56 -5.22
C HIS A 219 6.23 7.60 -3.76
N ILE A 220 6.55 6.55 -3.00
CA ILE A 220 6.16 6.39 -1.61
C ILE A 220 7.39 6.57 -0.73
N LEU A 221 7.25 7.34 0.34
CA LEU A 221 8.19 7.38 1.44
C LEU A 221 7.74 6.41 2.54
N LEU A 222 8.55 5.39 2.83
CA LEU A 222 8.42 4.56 4.04
C LEU A 222 9.54 4.95 5.02
N ALA A 223 9.19 5.45 6.20
CA ALA A 223 10.18 5.95 7.15
C ALA A 223 9.88 5.59 8.60
N HIS A 224 10.93 5.28 9.37
CA HIS A 224 10.84 5.05 10.81
C HIS A 224 9.96 3.87 11.22
N HIS A 225 10.13 2.73 10.55
CA HIS A 225 9.40 1.50 10.85
C HIS A 225 10.28 0.42 11.47
N GLY A 226 9.69 -0.40 12.30
CA GLY A 226 10.34 -1.57 12.89
C GLY A 226 10.74 -2.63 11.84
N SER A 227 9.92 -2.80 10.80
CA SER A 227 10.11 -3.75 9.70
C SER A 227 9.15 -3.42 8.56
N ARG A 228 9.11 -4.27 7.53
CA ARG A 228 8.20 -4.17 6.37
C ARG A 228 8.36 -2.87 5.58
N CYS A 229 9.56 -2.69 5.00
CA CYS A 229 9.87 -1.51 4.21
C CYS A 229 10.21 -1.84 2.73
N PRO A 230 9.23 -2.30 1.95
CA PRO A 230 7.99 -2.96 2.32
C PRO A 230 8.16 -4.48 2.54
N ARG A 231 7.17 -5.18 3.08
CA ARG A 231 6.99 -6.60 2.84
C ARG A 231 6.34 -6.79 1.48
N ILE A 232 6.96 -7.58 0.62
CA ILE A 232 6.30 -8.13 -0.55
C ILE A 232 5.43 -9.28 -0.05
N SER A 233 4.11 -9.13 -0.12
CA SER A 233 3.21 -10.13 0.44
C SER A 233 3.26 -11.42 -0.36
N ASP A 234 3.22 -12.54 0.36
CA ASP A 234 3.20 -13.85 -0.24
C ASP A 234 1.88 -14.07 -1.00
N LEU A 235 1.96 -14.74 -2.13
CA LEU A 235 0.80 -15.25 -2.85
C LEU A 235 0.64 -16.74 -2.59
N SER A 236 -0.53 -17.28 -2.87
CA SER A 236 -0.76 -18.72 -2.77
C SER A 236 -0.03 -19.47 -3.89
N ALA A 237 0.35 -20.72 -3.63
CA ALA A 237 0.96 -21.55 -4.67
C ALA A 237 -0.01 -21.71 -5.86
N PRO A 238 0.50 -21.68 -7.10
CA PRO A 238 -0.33 -21.91 -8.28
C PRO A 238 -1.11 -23.22 -8.18
N GLY A 239 -2.41 -23.19 -8.49
CA GLY A 239 -3.28 -24.37 -8.45
C GLY A 239 -3.82 -24.73 -7.07
N THR A 240 -3.54 -23.97 -6.02
CA THR A 240 -4.20 -24.14 -4.71
C THR A 240 -5.56 -23.44 -4.70
N GLN A 241 -6.49 -23.93 -3.90
CA GLN A 241 -7.83 -23.35 -3.79
C GLN A 241 -7.81 -21.90 -3.22
N GLU A 242 -6.71 -21.47 -2.65
CA GLU A 242 -6.46 -20.11 -2.19
C GLU A 242 -5.76 -19.25 -3.26
N SER A 243 -5.36 -19.84 -4.39
CA SER A 243 -4.84 -19.08 -5.51
C SER A 243 -6.01 -18.37 -6.16
N TYR A 244 -6.16 -17.11 -5.84
CA TYR A 244 -6.81 -16.21 -6.77
C TYR A 244 -6.03 -16.30 -8.08
N ASP A 245 -6.71 -16.28 -9.23
CA ASP A 245 -6.09 -16.31 -10.57
C ASP A 245 -5.23 -15.07 -10.84
N PHE A 246 -4.41 -14.70 -9.87
CA PHE A 246 -3.46 -13.61 -9.99
C PHE A 246 -2.18 -14.14 -10.62
N THR A 247 -1.80 -13.54 -11.73
CA THR A 247 -0.46 -13.72 -12.28
C THR A 247 0.59 -13.12 -11.34
N GLY A 248 0.15 -12.26 -10.42
CA GLY A 248 0.95 -11.69 -9.37
C GLY A 248 1.96 -10.63 -9.84
N TYR A 249 1.77 -10.04 -11.02
CA TYR A 249 2.69 -9.05 -11.56
C TYR A 249 2.38 -7.65 -11.08
N PHE A 250 3.33 -7.03 -10.41
CA PHE A 250 3.20 -5.67 -9.90
C PHE A 250 4.53 -4.92 -9.84
N ASP A 251 4.43 -3.60 -9.75
CA ASP A 251 5.57 -2.68 -9.66
C ASP A 251 5.75 -2.12 -8.26
N VAL A 252 6.99 -2.16 -7.77
CA VAL A 252 7.45 -1.40 -6.60
C VAL A 252 8.61 -0.53 -7.08
N ARG A 253 8.38 0.75 -7.36
CA ARG A 253 9.37 1.59 -8.03
C ARG A 253 9.41 3.02 -7.53
N ASN A 254 10.58 3.67 -7.66
CA ASN A 254 10.75 5.08 -7.34
C ASN A 254 10.35 5.44 -5.90
N ASN A 255 10.56 4.54 -4.95
CA ASN A 255 10.24 4.74 -3.55
C ASN A 255 11.47 5.13 -2.74
N VAL A 256 11.25 5.74 -1.59
CA VAL A 256 12.29 6.04 -0.61
C VAL A 256 12.03 5.25 0.66
N TYR A 257 13.02 4.50 1.11
CA TYR A 257 12.97 3.75 2.36
C TYR A 257 14.01 4.33 3.31
N TYR A 258 13.56 4.88 4.43
CA TYR A 258 14.43 5.57 5.38
C TYR A 258 14.32 5.01 6.78
N ASN A 259 15.47 4.80 7.41
CA ASN A 259 15.61 4.53 8.84
C ASN A 259 14.74 3.36 9.35
N TRP A 260 14.74 2.24 8.61
CA TRP A 260 14.14 0.99 9.11
C TRP A 260 14.96 0.45 10.28
N SER A 261 14.33 -0.31 11.19
CA SER A 261 15.01 -0.85 12.36
C SER A 261 16.09 -1.88 11.97
N GLY A 262 17.19 -1.91 12.73
CA GLY A 262 18.25 -2.89 12.56
C GLY A 262 17.85 -4.35 12.80
N ARG A 263 16.63 -4.61 13.29
CA ARG A 263 16.03 -5.94 13.36
C ARG A 263 15.34 -6.33 12.06
N GLY A 264 14.96 -5.35 11.24
CA GLY A 264 14.38 -5.53 9.93
C GLY A 264 15.42 -5.51 8.82
N GLN A 265 14.97 -5.60 7.62
CA GLN A 265 15.70 -5.36 6.39
C GLN A 265 14.91 -4.34 5.57
N GLY A 266 15.48 -3.88 4.46
CA GLY A 266 14.75 -3.02 3.53
C GLY A 266 13.44 -3.67 3.12
N SER A 267 13.43 -4.42 2.03
CA SER A 267 12.26 -5.18 1.63
C SER A 267 12.43 -6.68 1.92
N TYR A 268 11.33 -7.43 2.03
CA TYR A 268 11.41 -8.89 2.17
C TYR A 268 10.11 -9.58 1.76
N GLY A 269 10.14 -10.92 1.61
CA GLY A 269 8.98 -11.74 1.28
C GLY A 269 8.95 -12.17 -0.18
N GLY A 270 7.78 -12.23 -0.76
CA GLY A 270 7.58 -12.47 -2.19
C GLY A 270 7.36 -13.92 -2.58
N LYS A 271 7.01 -14.82 -1.66
CA LYS A 271 6.70 -16.20 -1.99
C LYS A 271 5.65 -16.28 -3.09
N TYR A 272 5.97 -16.95 -4.19
CA TYR A 272 5.17 -17.06 -5.42
C TYR A 272 4.79 -15.72 -6.09
N ALA A 273 5.32 -14.61 -5.64
CA ALA A 273 5.07 -13.31 -6.24
C ALA A 273 5.99 -13.05 -7.44
N ALA A 274 5.50 -12.31 -8.42
CA ALA A 274 6.28 -11.80 -9.53
C ALA A 274 6.20 -10.27 -9.59
N PHE A 275 7.36 -9.58 -9.48
CA PHE A 275 7.35 -8.14 -9.29
C PHE A 275 8.61 -7.44 -9.80
N ASN A 276 8.48 -6.16 -10.07
CA ASN A 276 9.60 -5.25 -10.27
C ASN A 276 9.92 -4.52 -8.95
N LEU A 277 11.20 -4.41 -8.62
CA LEU A 277 11.70 -3.60 -7.52
C LEU A 277 12.81 -2.69 -8.07
N THR A 278 12.43 -1.50 -8.50
CA THR A 278 13.30 -0.68 -9.33
C THR A 278 13.39 0.77 -8.89
N ASN A 279 14.59 1.36 -9.10
CA ASN A 279 14.83 2.78 -8.89
C ASN A 279 14.41 3.30 -7.50
N CYS A 280 14.48 2.44 -6.48
CA CYS A 280 14.19 2.83 -5.10
C CYS A 280 15.46 3.32 -4.39
N TYR A 281 15.28 4.22 -3.45
CA TYR A 281 16.36 4.78 -2.63
C TYR A 281 16.30 4.21 -1.22
N TYR A 282 17.29 3.41 -0.85
CA TYR A 282 17.47 2.85 0.48
C TYR A 282 18.44 3.74 1.27
N LYS A 283 17.91 4.43 2.27
CA LYS A 283 18.67 5.33 3.14
C LYS A 283 18.70 4.81 4.57
N PRO A 284 19.72 4.05 4.97
CA PRO A 284 19.92 3.70 6.37
C PRO A 284 19.92 4.94 7.27
N GLY A 285 19.37 4.80 8.46
CA GLY A 285 19.31 5.87 9.45
C GLY A 285 19.76 5.38 10.82
N PRO A 286 19.62 6.20 11.87
CA PRO A 286 20.10 5.87 13.21
C PRO A 286 19.56 4.54 13.77
N ALA A 287 18.33 4.15 13.43
CA ALA A 287 17.73 2.91 13.88
C ALA A 287 18.15 1.67 13.06
N THR A 288 18.70 1.87 11.86
CA THR A 288 19.03 0.76 10.94
C THR A 288 20.27 -0.02 11.40
N GLY A 289 21.18 0.61 12.12
CA GLY A 289 22.43 -0.01 12.53
C GLY A 289 23.44 -0.15 11.39
N THR A 290 24.51 -0.92 11.63
CA THR A 290 25.68 -1.03 10.73
C THR A 290 25.93 -2.45 10.23
N ASN A 291 25.05 -3.40 10.51
CA ASN A 291 25.17 -4.77 10.01
C ASN A 291 24.70 -4.89 8.54
N ASN A 292 24.79 -6.11 7.98
CA ASN A 292 24.44 -6.35 6.59
C ASN A 292 22.96 -6.03 6.23
N ARG A 293 22.10 -5.84 7.20
CA ARG A 293 20.70 -5.41 6.96
C ARG A 293 20.60 -3.96 6.53
N SER A 294 21.66 -3.17 6.76
CA SER A 294 21.71 -1.76 6.34
C SER A 294 21.79 -1.59 4.81
N TYR A 295 22.17 -2.63 4.07
CA TYR A 295 22.29 -2.58 2.62
C TYR A 295 21.50 -3.68 1.88
N ARG A 296 20.70 -4.49 2.57
CA ARG A 296 19.83 -5.46 1.91
C ARG A 296 18.67 -4.76 1.25
N ILE A 297 18.58 -4.91 -0.06
CA ILE A 297 17.43 -4.43 -0.84
C ILE A 297 16.26 -5.38 -0.64
N LEU A 298 16.50 -6.70 -0.73
CA LEU A 298 15.44 -7.70 -0.63
C LEU A 298 15.95 -8.95 0.11
N SER A 299 15.18 -9.40 1.08
CA SER A 299 15.31 -10.77 1.62
C SER A 299 14.15 -11.61 1.10
N SER A 300 14.41 -12.47 0.12
CA SER A 300 13.37 -13.10 -0.69
C SER A 300 13.18 -14.58 -0.42
N ASP A 301 11.94 -15.02 -0.60
CA ASP A 301 11.64 -16.44 -0.79
C ASP A 301 12.18 -16.92 -2.15
N PRO A 302 12.77 -18.13 -2.25
CA PRO A 302 13.34 -18.62 -3.50
C PRO A 302 12.31 -18.86 -4.63
N THR A 303 11.03 -18.92 -4.32
CA THR A 303 9.95 -19.04 -5.31
C THR A 303 9.54 -17.71 -5.92
N ALA A 304 10.07 -16.60 -5.42
CA ALA A 304 9.83 -15.27 -5.99
C ALA A 304 10.38 -15.15 -7.41
N ARG A 305 9.74 -14.30 -8.21
CA ARG A 305 10.22 -13.90 -9.54
C ARG A 305 10.35 -12.37 -9.53
N ALA A 306 11.56 -11.87 -9.70
CA ALA A 306 11.80 -10.45 -9.51
C ALA A 306 12.71 -9.85 -10.59
N TYR A 307 12.34 -8.67 -11.06
CA TYR A 307 13.26 -7.76 -11.76
C TYR A 307 13.72 -6.70 -10.78
N ILE A 308 15.01 -6.73 -10.43
CA ILE A 308 15.60 -5.82 -9.43
C ILE A 308 16.73 -5.06 -10.10
N ASN A 309 16.57 -3.76 -10.27
CA ASN A 309 17.54 -2.92 -10.95
C ASN A 309 17.43 -1.44 -10.57
N GLY A 310 18.54 -0.72 -10.65
CA GLY A 310 18.58 0.73 -10.47
C GLY A 310 18.32 1.21 -9.05
N ASN A 311 18.27 0.31 -8.07
CA ASN A 311 18.11 0.73 -6.68
C ASN A 311 19.41 1.28 -6.12
N TYR A 312 19.32 2.42 -5.46
CA TYR A 312 20.46 3.10 -4.84
C TYR A 312 20.45 2.82 -3.33
N VAL A 313 21.58 2.36 -2.79
CA VAL A 313 21.78 2.13 -1.38
C VAL A 313 22.82 3.10 -0.85
N LEU A 314 22.42 4.04 -0.01
CA LEU A 314 23.31 5.02 0.57
C LEU A 314 24.40 4.34 1.41
N GLY A 315 25.64 4.62 1.08
CA GLY A 315 26.80 4.06 1.80
C GLY A 315 27.27 2.68 1.30
N ASN A 316 26.62 2.10 0.27
CA ASN A 316 27.08 0.86 -0.35
C ASN A 316 27.09 0.96 -1.89
N THR A 317 28.24 1.30 -2.45
CA THR A 317 28.43 1.47 -3.89
C THR A 317 28.40 0.14 -4.66
N GLY A 318 28.80 -0.96 -4.03
CA GLY A 318 28.76 -2.30 -4.63
C GLY A 318 27.33 -2.74 -4.90
N VAL A 319 26.47 -2.70 -3.89
CA VAL A 319 25.03 -3.02 -4.05
C VAL A 319 24.33 -2.04 -4.99
N THR A 320 24.73 -0.78 -4.99
CA THR A 320 24.20 0.21 -5.94
C THR A 320 24.57 -0.12 -7.38
N ALA A 321 25.79 -0.57 -7.64
CA ALA A 321 26.27 -0.93 -8.97
C ALA A 321 25.63 -2.24 -9.49
N ASP A 322 25.45 -3.21 -8.61
CA ASP A 322 24.75 -4.46 -8.90
C ASP A 322 23.89 -4.88 -7.71
N ASN A 323 22.59 -4.65 -7.83
CA ASN A 323 21.65 -4.92 -6.77
C ASN A 323 21.58 -6.39 -6.35
N TRP A 324 21.96 -7.31 -7.23
CA TRP A 324 21.91 -8.76 -6.97
C TRP A 324 23.11 -9.28 -6.18
N THR A 325 24.27 -8.67 -6.28
CA THR A 325 25.51 -9.20 -5.72
C THR A 325 25.42 -9.37 -4.21
N GLU A 326 25.11 -8.33 -3.47
CA GLU A 326 24.97 -8.38 -2.01
C GLU A 326 23.64 -7.80 -1.50
N GLY A 327 22.80 -7.30 -2.40
CA GLY A 327 21.52 -6.68 -2.05
C GLY A 327 20.37 -7.67 -1.90
N VAL A 328 20.46 -8.86 -2.51
CA VAL A 328 19.42 -9.91 -2.45
C VAL A 328 19.88 -11.08 -1.58
N TRP A 329 19.04 -11.43 -0.60
CA TRP A 329 19.32 -12.43 0.44
C TRP A 329 18.17 -13.42 0.56
N GLY A 330 18.46 -14.63 1.09
CA GLY A 330 17.41 -15.58 1.46
C GLY A 330 16.60 -15.13 2.66
N GLN A 331 15.29 -15.29 2.60
CA GLN A 331 14.38 -14.81 3.64
C GLN A 331 14.57 -15.53 4.98
N PHE A 332 14.79 -16.84 4.96
CA PHE A 332 14.77 -17.68 6.15
C PHE A 332 16.16 -18.06 6.64
N ASP A 333 17.20 -17.72 5.92
CA ASP A 333 18.55 -18.07 6.30
C ASP A 333 19.40 -16.84 6.63
N SER A 334 19.15 -16.31 7.82
CA SER A 334 19.97 -15.22 8.34
C SER A 334 21.41 -15.64 8.66
N SER A 335 21.70 -16.93 8.71
CA SER A 335 23.01 -17.49 9.05
C SER A 335 23.93 -17.70 7.84
N LEU A 336 23.37 -17.91 6.66
CA LEU A 336 24.12 -18.31 5.46
C LEU A 336 24.51 -17.15 4.52
N GLY A 337 24.11 -15.94 4.80
CA GLY A 337 24.50 -14.82 3.94
C GLY A 337 23.64 -14.69 2.69
N THR A 338 24.26 -14.59 1.52
CA THR A 338 23.58 -14.34 0.25
C THR A 338 22.87 -15.60 -0.27
N VAL A 339 21.75 -15.41 -0.99
CA VAL A 339 21.09 -16.48 -1.75
C VAL A 339 22.13 -17.18 -2.67
N PRO A 340 22.17 -18.50 -2.75
CA PRO A 340 23.02 -19.20 -3.70
C PRO A 340 22.80 -18.70 -5.13
N GLU A 341 23.86 -18.60 -5.91
CA GLU A 341 23.79 -18.00 -7.25
C GLU A 341 22.76 -18.69 -8.18
N ALA A 342 22.64 -20.02 -8.07
CA ALA A 342 21.64 -20.79 -8.83
C ALA A 342 20.19 -20.35 -8.50
N GLU A 343 19.91 -20.08 -7.21
CA GLU A 343 18.60 -19.59 -6.78
C GLU A 343 18.37 -18.14 -7.25
N LYS A 344 19.39 -17.27 -7.18
CA LYS A 344 19.31 -15.93 -7.73
C LYS A 344 18.98 -15.95 -9.22
N GLN A 345 19.60 -16.82 -10.00
CA GLN A 345 19.32 -16.93 -11.43
C GLN A 345 17.87 -17.40 -11.69
N ALA A 346 17.36 -18.32 -10.87
CA ALA A 346 15.96 -18.76 -10.96
C ALA A 346 14.95 -17.66 -10.61
N MET A 347 15.32 -16.74 -9.72
CA MET A 347 14.47 -15.61 -9.32
C MET A 347 14.48 -14.45 -10.33
N LYS A 348 15.57 -14.28 -11.07
CA LYS A 348 15.73 -13.16 -12.00
C LYS A 348 14.71 -13.24 -13.13
N MET A 349 13.99 -12.13 -13.34
CA MET A 349 13.25 -11.87 -14.58
C MET A 349 14.07 -10.97 -15.49
N ALA A 350 13.94 -11.20 -16.80
CA ALA A 350 14.68 -10.45 -17.83
C ALA A 350 14.14 -9.03 -18.03
#